data_6ad6309461d3e27953cecadb7a473ca9
#
_entry.id   6ad6309461d3e27953cecadb7a473ca9
#
_cell.length_a   1.000
_cell.length_b   1.000
_cell.length_c   1.000
_cell.angle_alpha   90.00
_cell.angle_beta   90.00
_cell.angle_gamma   90.00
#
_symmetry.space_group_name_H-M   'P 1'
#
loop_
_entity.id
_entity.type
_entity.pdbx_description
1 polymer ?
#
loop_
_entity_poly.entity_id
_entity_poly.type
_entity_poly.pdbx_seq_one_letter_code
_entity_poly.pdbx_strand_id
1 'polypeptide(L)'
;MAEHKILVFVDDLFFSAKIGEVIRQLGGKPVITANMEGIFERLEPDGPTAIVVDLGLMGADAVDIIAQLKKQSGTMDVPMMAFGRHTSPDVLARASEAGCEQVMPRSDFVKRLPGFLKDSM
;
A
#
# COMPACT_ATOMS: atom_id res chain seq x y z
N MET A 1 17.54 -3.55 15.68
CA MET A 1 17.22 -3.84 14.27
C MET A 1 16.01 -3.05 13.84
N ALA A 2 16.03 -2.51 12.63
CA ALA A 2 14.90 -1.76 12.12
C ALA A 2 13.71 -2.67 11.86
N GLU A 3 12.53 -2.21 12.23
CA GLU A 3 11.29 -2.93 11.90
C GLU A 3 10.94 -2.68 10.44
N HIS A 4 10.44 -3.72 9.76
CA HIS A 4 9.91 -3.56 8.42
C HIS A 4 8.43 -3.14 8.52
N LYS A 5 8.20 -1.85 8.48
CA LYS A 5 6.84 -1.30 8.52
C LYS A 5 6.25 -1.32 7.13
N ILE A 6 5.08 -1.90 6.99
CA ILE A 6 4.37 -1.93 5.71
C ILE A 6 3.17 -1.01 5.85
N LEU A 7 3.18 0.07 5.08
CA LEU A 7 2.10 1.05 5.11
C LEU A 7 0.97 0.57 4.20
N VAL A 8 -0.23 0.45 4.76
CA VAL A 8 -1.38 -0.10 4.04
C VAL A 8 -2.55 0.88 4.10
N PHE A 9 -2.99 1.36 2.95
CA PHE A 9 -4.18 2.21 2.83
C PHE A 9 -5.37 1.33 2.46
N VAL A 10 -6.22 1.03 3.43
CA VAL A 10 -7.41 0.20 3.24
C VAL A 10 -8.43 0.54 4.32
N ASP A 11 -9.71 0.61 3.96
CA ASP A 11 -10.79 0.84 4.94
C ASP A 11 -11.76 -0.33 5.05
N ASP A 12 -11.60 -1.36 4.24
CA ASP A 12 -12.36 -2.61 4.36
C ASP A 12 -11.77 -3.44 5.50
N LEU A 13 -12.53 -3.60 6.59
CA LEU A 13 -12.04 -4.28 7.79
C LEU A 13 -11.67 -5.74 7.55
N PHE A 14 -12.43 -6.43 6.70
CA PHE A 14 -12.17 -7.82 6.39
C PHE A 14 -10.84 -7.98 5.65
N PHE A 15 -10.64 -7.14 4.64
CA PHE A 15 -9.44 -7.22 3.81
C PHE A 15 -8.21 -6.69 4.54
N SER A 16 -8.39 -5.68 5.40
CA SER A 16 -7.27 -5.15 6.19
C SER A 16 -6.73 -6.21 7.15
N ALA A 17 -7.62 -7.00 7.76
CA ALA A 17 -7.23 -8.09 8.64
C ALA A 17 -6.41 -9.14 7.88
N LYS A 18 -6.85 -9.48 6.67
CA LYS A 18 -6.17 -10.47 5.84
C LYS A 18 -4.78 -10.00 5.42
N ILE A 19 -4.67 -8.75 4.97
CA ILE A 19 -3.39 -8.16 4.59
C ILE A 19 -2.45 -8.09 5.79
N GLY A 20 -2.96 -7.64 6.93
CA GLY A 20 -2.17 -7.54 8.15
C GLY A 20 -1.61 -8.88 8.60
N GLU A 21 -2.40 -9.94 8.46
CA GLU A 21 -1.95 -11.29 8.81
C GLU A 21 -0.79 -11.74 7.93
N VAL A 22 -0.89 -11.53 6.62
CA VAL A 22 0.20 -11.89 5.70
C VAL A 22 1.48 -11.13 6.06
N ILE A 23 1.36 -9.84 6.36
CA ILE A 23 2.51 -9.01 6.72
C ILE A 23 3.18 -9.55 8.00
N ARG A 24 2.39 -9.85 9.03
CA ARG A 24 2.92 -10.36 10.30
C ARG A 24 3.58 -11.72 10.14
N GLN A 25 3.01 -12.59 9.32
CA GLN A 25 3.59 -13.91 9.06
C GLN A 25 4.96 -13.83 8.41
N LEU A 26 5.22 -12.77 7.66
CA LEU A 26 6.51 -12.56 7.01
C LEU A 26 7.47 -11.72 7.86
N GLY A 27 7.09 -11.40 9.08
CA GLY A 27 7.96 -10.66 10.00
C GLY A 27 7.86 -9.14 9.91
N GLY A 28 6.89 -8.63 9.16
CA GLY A 28 6.67 -7.19 9.04
C GLY A 28 5.69 -6.66 10.07
N LYS A 29 5.61 -5.34 10.15
CA LYS A 29 4.65 -4.65 11.02
C LYS A 29 3.68 -3.87 10.15
N PRO A 30 2.39 -4.23 10.14
CA PRO A 30 1.42 -3.47 9.35
C PRO A 30 1.10 -2.13 10.01
N VAL A 31 1.11 -1.06 9.22
CA VAL A 31 0.63 0.25 9.62
C VAL A 31 -0.56 0.54 8.72
N ILE A 32 -1.76 0.27 9.24
CA ILE A 32 -2.98 0.31 8.46
C ILE A 32 -3.72 1.62 8.72
N THR A 33 -4.12 2.29 7.65
CA THR A 33 -4.83 3.57 7.74
C THR A 33 -5.75 3.73 6.53
N ALA A 34 -6.72 4.62 6.64
CA ALA A 34 -7.65 4.93 5.55
C ALA A 34 -7.34 6.28 4.89
N ASN A 35 -6.38 7.03 5.40
CA ASN A 35 -6.04 8.36 4.87
C ASN A 35 -4.60 8.75 5.24
N MET A 36 -4.19 9.94 4.82
CA MET A 36 -2.82 10.42 5.02
C MET A 36 -2.56 11.03 6.41
N GLU A 37 -3.60 11.20 7.22
CA GLU A 37 -3.47 11.92 8.48
C GLU A 37 -2.54 11.18 9.46
N GLY A 38 -1.51 11.87 9.94
CA GLY A 38 -0.59 11.34 10.95
C GLY A 38 0.31 10.20 10.51
N ILE A 39 0.36 9.86 9.22
CA ILE A 39 1.09 8.66 8.80
C ILE A 39 2.60 8.81 8.94
N PHE A 40 3.16 9.98 8.69
CA PHE A 40 4.61 10.15 8.76
C PHE A 40 5.13 9.97 10.18
N GLU A 41 4.37 10.40 11.17
CA GLU A 41 4.72 10.18 12.58
C GLU A 41 4.68 8.71 12.95
N ARG A 42 3.70 7.97 12.42
CA ARG A 42 3.57 6.53 12.67
C ARG A 42 4.68 5.72 11.99
N LEU A 43 5.32 6.28 11.00
CA LEU A 43 6.37 5.60 10.25
C LEU A 43 7.78 5.89 10.77
N GLU A 44 7.93 6.87 11.65
CA GLU A 44 9.23 7.20 12.20
C GLU A 44 9.81 6.05 13.03
N PRO A 45 11.14 5.94 13.11
CA PRO A 45 12.15 6.81 12.49
C PRO A 45 12.57 6.40 11.07
N ASP A 46 12.31 5.15 10.68
CA ASP A 46 12.92 4.57 9.49
C ASP A 46 12.06 4.66 8.22
N GLY A 47 10.81 5.08 8.34
CA GLY A 47 9.90 5.11 7.22
C GLY A 47 9.37 3.72 6.86
N PRO A 48 8.55 3.61 5.79
CA PRO A 48 8.00 2.32 5.39
C PRO A 48 8.98 1.55 4.49
N THR A 49 8.92 0.22 4.60
CA THR A 49 9.69 -0.68 3.73
C THR A 49 8.94 -0.91 2.41
N ALA A 50 7.62 -0.90 2.46
CA ALA A 50 6.76 -1.08 1.30
C ALA A 50 5.42 -0.43 1.56
N ILE A 51 4.68 -0.15 0.48
CA ILE A 51 3.37 0.51 0.56
C ILE A 51 2.36 -0.29 -0.24
N VAL A 52 1.18 -0.49 0.33
CA VAL A 52 0.05 -1.17 -0.32
C VAL A 52 -1.15 -0.23 -0.30
N VAL A 53 -1.82 -0.07 -1.45
CA VAL A 53 -2.95 0.84 -1.57
C VAL A 53 -4.17 0.14 -2.15
N ASP A 54 -5.29 0.20 -1.44
CA ASP A 54 -6.58 -0.23 -1.97
C ASP A 54 -7.20 0.94 -2.74
N LEU A 55 -7.35 0.77 -4.05
CA LEU A 55 -7.92 1.81 -4.91
C LEU A 55 -9.41 2.01 -4.66
N GLY A 56 -10.03 1.15 -3.87
CA GLY A 56 -11.43 1.26 -3.49
C GLY A 56 -11.68 2.03 -2.20
N LEU A 57 -10.70 2.79 -1.70
CA LEU A 57 -10.90 3.63 -0.51
C LEU A 57 -12.12 4.52 -0.66
N MET A 58 -12.97 4.56 0.39
CA MET A 58 -14.21 5.32 0.36
C MET A 58 -14.05 6.74 0.92
N GLY A 59 -13.20 6.90 1.92
CA GLY A 59 -13.03 8.17 2.62
C GLY A 59 -11.88 9.03 2.13
N ALA A 60 -11.17 8.60 1.08
CA ALA A 60 -10.03 9.34 0.54
C ALA A 60 -9.80 8.96 -0.92
N ASP A 61 -9.11 9.82 -1.66
CA ASP A 61 -8.76 9.58 -3.05
C ASP A 61 -7.45 8.78 -3.12
N ALA A 62 -7.54 7.49 -3.41
CA ALA A 62 -6.38 6.60 -3.43
C ALA A 62 -5.34 7.01 -4.47
N VAL A 63 -5.77 7.46 -5.65
CA VAL A 63 -4.84 7.90 -6.70
C VAL A 63 -4.08 9.15 -6.25
N ASP A 64 -4.77 10.07 -5.58
CA ASP A 64 -4.13 11.26 -5.03
C ASP A 64 -3.12 10.90 -3.94
N ILE A 65 -3.45 9.94 -3.09
CA ILE A 65 -2.53 9.44 -2.06
C ILE A 65 -1.25 8.91 -2.72
N ILE A 66 -1.38 8.12 -3.77
CA ILE A 66 -0.24 7.59 -4.51
C ILE A 66 0.62 8.75 -5.03
N ALA A 67 -0.01 9.73 -5.66
CA ALA A 67 0.71 10.88 -6.20
C ALA A 67 1.47 11.65 -5.11
N GLN A 68 0.84 11.85 -3.96
CA GLN A 68 1.48 12.54 -2.84
C GLN A 68 2.69 11.77 -2.32
N LEU A 69 2.54 10.45 -2.13
CA LEU A 69 3.63 9.61 -1.61
C LEU A 69 4.82 9.59 -2.57
N LYS A 70 4.56 9.60 -3.87
CA LYS A 70 5.63 9.58 -4.87
C LYS A 70 6.36 10.92 -5.00
N LYS A 71 5.85 11.97 -4.38
CA LYS A 71 6.50 13.29 -4.34
C LYS A 71 7.27 13.56 -3.05
N GLN A 72 7.06 12.75 -2.01
CA GLN A 72 7.69 12.94 -0.71
C GLN A 72 9.01 12.20 -0.63
N SER A 73 10.05 12.85 -0.10
CA SER A 73 11.39 12.28 -0.04
C SER A 73 11.45 10.97 0.76
N GLY A 74 10.62 10.83 1.78
CA GLY A 74 10.62 9.63 2.63
C GLY A 74 9.89 8.44 2.04
N THR A 75 9.13 8.62 0.96
CA THR A 75 8.28 7.55 0.40
C THR A 75 8.44 7.39 -1.12
N MET A 76 9.03 8.36 -1.81
CA MET A 76 9.08 8.36 -3.27
C MET A 76 9.80 7.14 -3.87
N ASP A 77 10.79 6.60 -3.17
CA ASP A 77 11.58 5.46 -3.64
C ASP A 77 11.14 4.13 -3.03
N VAL A 78 10.09 4.13 -2.22
CA VAL A 78 9.60 2.93 -1.55
C VAL A 78 8.74 2.11 -2.52
N PRO A 79 8.96 0.79 -2.63
CA PRO A 79 8.13 -0.05 -3.49
C PRO A 79 6.66 0.04 -3.13
N MET A 80 5.81 0.16 -4.14
CA MET A 80 4.37 0.35 -3.93
C MET A 80 3.56 -0.61 -4.81
N MET A 81 2.53 -1.18 -4.22
CA MET A 81 1.59 -2.06 -4.90
C MET A 81 0.18 -1.55 -4.64
N ALA A 82 -0.63 -1.47 -5.68
CA ALA A 82 -2.02 -1.05 -5.57
C ALA A 82 -2.93 -2.08 -6.22
N PHE A 83 -4.15 -2.21 -5.71
CA PHE A 83 -5.12 -3.12 -6.26
C PHE A 83 -6.50 -2.48 -6.32
N GLY A 84 -7.30 -2.91 -7.29
CA GLY A 84 -8.65 -2.41 -7.47
C GLY A 84 -9.51 -3.44 -8.16
N ARG A 85 -10.75 -3.04 -8.49
CA ARG A 85 -11.67 -3.93 -9.18
C ARG A 85 -11.24 -4.08 -10.65
N HIS A 86 -11.30 -5.29 -11.15
CA HIS A 86 -11.02 -5.55 -12.57
C HIS A 86 -12.00 -4.84 -13.51
N THR A 87 -13.18 -4.46 -12.97
CA THR A 87 -14.20 -3.72 -13.73
C THR A 87 -13.93 -2.21 -13.76
N SER A 88 -12.83 -1.75 -13.18
CA SER A 88 -12.46 -0.33 -13.14
C SER A 88 -11.10 -0.10 -13.78
N PRO A 89 -10.93 -0.37 -15.08
CA PRO A 89 -9.61 -0.24 -15.72
C PRO A 89 -9.08 1.19 -15.72
N ASP A 90 -9.95 2.19 -15.73
CA ASP A 90 -9.54 3.59 -15.69
C ASP A 90 -8.82 3.93 -14.38
N VAL A 91 -9.33 3.42 -13.26
CA VAL A 91 -8.71 3.67 -11.95
C VAL A 91 -7.35 2.99 -11.87
N LEU A 92 -7.24 1.77 -12.39
CA LEU A 92 -5.98 1.05 -12.44
C LEU A 92 -4.95 1.82 -13.26
N ALA A 93 -5.34 2.34 -14.41
CA ALA A 93 -4.45 3.12 -15.27
C ALA A 93 -4.00 4.42 -14.59
N ARG A 94 -4.91 5.11 -13.91
CA ARG A 94 -4.60 6.35 -13.21
C ARG A 94 -3.63 6.13 -12.05
N ALA A 95 -3.74 5.00 -11.35
CA ALA A 95 -2.81 4.66 -10.28
C ALA A 95 -1.40 4.44 -10.84
N SER A 96 -1.30 3.75 -11.96
CA SER A 96 -0.02 3.53 -12.64
C SER A 96 0.60 4.86 -13.09
N GLU A 97 -0.22 5.74 -13.69
CA GLU A 97 0.23 7.05 -14.13
C GLU A 97 0.69 7.93 -12.97
N ALA A 98 0.10 7.74 -11.78
CA ALA A 98 0.49 8.48 -10.59
C ALA A 98 1.83 8.02 -10.00
N GLY A 99 2.39 6.92 -10.53
CA GLY A 99 3.72 6.45 -10.15
C GLY A 99 3.76 5.12 -9.42
N CYS A 100 2.63 4.44 -9.23
CA CYS A 100 2.62 3.14 -8.57
C CYS A 100 3.22 2.09 -9.50
N GLU A 101 4.25 1.38 -9.03
CA GLU A 101 5.00 0.43 -9.84
C GLU A 101 4.22 -0.83 -10.18
N GLN A 102 3.37 -1.30 -9.27
CA GLN A 102 2.59 -2.51 -9.47
C GLN A 102 1.13 -2.23 -9.21
N VAL A 103 0.32 -2.28 -10.25
CA VAL A 103 -1.13 -2.04 -10.17
C VAL A 103 -1.84 -3.24 -10.79
N MET A 104 -2.81 -3.81 -10.08
CA MET A 104 -3.46 -5.04 -10.54
C MET A 104 -4.85 -5.20 -9.95
N PRO A 105 -5.66 -6.09 -10.54
CA PRO A 105 -6.94 -6.47 -9.93
C PRO A 105 -6.72 -7.18 -8.59
N ARG A 106 -7.74 -7.14 -7.74
CA ARG A 106 -7.67 -7.73 -6.40
C ARG A 106 -7.29 -9.21 -6.40
N SER A 107 -7.80 -9.98 -7.36
CA SER A 107 -7.49 -11.42 -7.44
C SER A 107 -6.01 -11.69 -7.65
N ASP A 108 -5.36 -10.88 -8.47
CA ASP A 108 -3.92 -10.99 -8.70
C ASP A 108 -3.13 -10.51 -7.49
N PHE A 109 -3.62 -9.46 -6.84
CA PHE A 109 -2.98 -8.90 -5.65
C PHE A 109 -2.83 -9.96 -4.55
N VAL A 110 -3.89 -10.71 -4.27
CA VAL A 110 -3.87 -11.74 -3.22
C VAL A 110 -2.75 -12.75 -3.48
N LYS A 111 -2.55 -13.11 -4.75
CA LYS A 111 -1.50 -14.07 -5.13
C LYS A 111 -0.10 -13.48 -5.06
N ARG A 112 0.04 -12.20 -5.37
CA ARG A 112 1.36 -11.56 -5.50
C ARG A 112 1.87 -10.89 -4.23
N LEU A 113 0.98 -10.62 -3.27
CA LEU A 113 1.35 -9.90 -2.05
C LEU A 113 2.53 -10.54 -1.30
N PRO A 114 2.54 -11.86 -1.04
CA PRO A 114 3.67 -12.44 -0.30
C PRO A 114 5.02 -12.23 -1.01
N GLY A 115 5.06 -12.43 -2.32
CA GLY A 115 6.29 -12.23 -3.09
C GLY A 115 6.76 -10.78 -3.09
N PHE A 116 5.81 -9.85 -3.26
CA PHE A 116 6.11 -8.42 -3.20
C PHE A 116 6.72 -8.03 -1.85
N LEU A 117 6.13 -8.52 -0.76
CA LEU A 117 6.64 -8.22 0.58
C LEU A 117 8.02 -8.81 0.82
N LYS A 118 8.23 -10.07 0.40
CA LYS A 118 9.54 -10.71 0.54
C LYS A 118 10.62 -9.94 -0.23
N ASP A 119 10.31 -9.50 -1.43
CA ASP A 119 11.25 -8.74 -2.25
C ASP A 119 11.56 -7.37 -1.67
N SER A 120 10.61 -6.80 -0.92
CA SER A 120 10.76 -5.47 -0.31
C SER A 120 11.53 -5.52 1.01
N MET A 121 11.41 -6.63 1.73
CA MET A 121 12.04 -6.79 3.03
C MET A 121 13.38 -7.49 2.91
#